data_6ca7711284e158110d29990407be51ab
#
_entry.id   6ca7711284e158110d29990407be51ab
#
_cell.length_a   1.000
_cell.length_b   1.000
_cell.length_c   1.000
_cell.angle_alpha   90.00
_cell.angle_beta   90.00
_cell.angle_gamma   90.00
#
_symmetry.space_group_name_H-M   'P 1'
#
loop_
_entity.id
_entity.type
_entity.pdbx_description
1 polymer ?
#
loop_
_entity_poly.entity_id
_entity_poly.type
_entity_poly.pdbx_seq_one_letter_code
_entity_poly.pdbx_strand_id
1 'polypeptide(L)'
;NLMTIEWQNRGINMWTIDEGTLALTEGTSEYTLPADTIDLLEQQIRTGSGNVATQSDLTISRISVSTYASIPNKLTQGRPIQVYIERLRDAPKINVWPVPDNNDYVFYYWRMRRIEDAGAGIQTSDMNFRFFPCLVAGLAYYIAMKIPELMARVPMLKEAYEEQFMLAAGEDREKASLRLVPRATRV
;
A
#
# COMPACT_ATOMS: atom_id res chain seq x y z
N ASN A 1 10.85 11.45 10.53
CA ASN A 1 9.82 10.39 10.57
C ASN A 1 8.39 10.96 10.69
N LEU A 2 8.09 11.96 11.58
CA LEU A 2 6.74 12.52 11.70
C LEU A 2 6.25 13.18 10.41
N MET A 3 7.12 13.86 9.69
CA MET A 3 6.78 14.52 8.44
C MET A 3 6.50 13.52 7.31
N THR A 4 7.23 12.41 7.23
CA THR A 4 6.97 11.36 6.25
C THR A 4 5.62 10.67 6.49
N ILE A 5 5.26 10.47 7.76
CA ILE A 5 3.93 9.97 8.16
C ILE A 5 2.83 10.98 7.78
N GLU A 6 3.07 12.28 8.01
CA GLU A 6 2.14 13.34 7.60
C GLU A 6 1.90 13.29 6.09
N TRP A 7 2.95 13.15 5.27
CA TRP A 7 2.82 13.06 3.82
C TRP A 7 1.99 11.86 3.37
N GLN A 8 2.21 10.69 3.97
CA GLN A 8 1.40 9.51 3.69
C GLN A 8 -0.07 9.72 4.06
N ASN A 9 -0.34 10.38 5.18
CA ASN A 9 -1.71 10.74 5.59
C ASN A 9 -2.37 11.76 4.64
N ARG A 10 -1.56 12.56 3.95
CA ARG A 10 -2.01 13.50 2.90
C ARG A 10 -2.16 12.82 1.53
N GLY A 11 -1.88 11.51 1.42
CA GLY A 11 -2.07 10.72 0.20
C GLY A 11 -0.85 10.64 -0.73
N ILE A 12 0.34 11.00 -0.26
CA ILE A 12 1.58 10.85 -1.03
C ILE A 12 2.08 9.42 -0.91
N ASN A 13 1.92 8.62 -1.97
CA ASN A 13 2.17 7.18 -1.90
C ASN A 13 2.77 6.56 -3.17
N MET A 14 2.99 7.31 -4.26
CA MET A 14 3.31 6.71 -5.55
C MET A 14 4.60 5.87 -5.57
N TRP A 15 5.66 6.30 -4.87
CA TRP A 15 6.91 5.51 -4.80
C TRP A 15 6.89 4.42 -3.73
N THR A 16 5.81 4.32 -2.96
CA THR A 16 5.64 3.30 -1.91
C THR A 16 4.74 2.15 -2.34
N ILE A 17 4.44 2.05 -3.62
CA ILE A 17 3.67 0.94 -4.19
C ILE A 17 4.64 -0.13 -4.66
N ASP A 18 4.63 -1.24 -3.96
CA ASP A 18 5.47 -2.40 -4.24
C ASP A 18 4.62 -3.59 -4.69
N GLU A 19 5.21 -4.37 -5.58
CA GLU A 19 4.71 -5.67 -5.98
C GLU A 19 5.20 -6.74 -4.99
N GLY A 20 4.32 -7.66 -4.63
CA GLY A 20 4.66 -8.76 -3.75
C GLY A 20 4.02 -10.07 -4.19
N THR A 21 4.66 -11.16 -3.81
CA THR A 21 4.16 -12.51 -4.05
C THR A 21 4.20 -13.33 -2.77
N LEU A 22 3.20 -14.20 -2.60
CA LEU A 22 3.11 -15.10 -1.45
C LEU A 22 2.63 -16.46 -1.94
N ALA A 23 3.46 -17.49 -1.79
CA ALA A 23 3.05 -18.85 -2.10
C ALA A 23 1.98 -19.30 -1.10
N LEU A 24 0.87 -19.80 -1.61
CA LEU A 24 -0.20 -20.35 -0.77
C LEU A 24 0.04 -21.83 -0.52
N THR A 25 -0.31 -22.27 0.67
CA THR A 25 -0.17 -23.65 1.11
C THR A 25 -1.55 -24.29 1.23
N GLU A 26 -1.69 -25.51 0.74
CA GLU A 26 -2.90 -26.32 0.88
C GLU A 26 -3.37 -26.34 2.35
N GLY A 27 -4.66 -26.15 2.57
CA GLY A 27 -5.29 -26.17 3.88
C GLY A 27 -5.02 -24.95 4.77
N THR A 28 -4.26 -23.95 4.30
CA THR A 28 -3.94 -22.73 5.06
C THR A 28 -4.72 -21.54 4.52
N SER A 29 -5.48 -20.87 5.37
CA SER A 29 -6.27 -19.69 4.99
C SER A 29 -5.63 -18.37 5.39
N GLU A 30 -4.82 -18.36 6.46
CA GLU A 30 -4.24 -17.15 7.05
C GLU A 30 -2.76 -16.99 6.68
N TYR A 31 -2.39 -15.80 6.24
CA TYR A 31 -1.00 -15.46 5.91
C TYR A 31 -0.66 -14.07 6.41
N THR A 32 0.59 -13.87 6.84
CA THR A 32 1.09 -12.59 7.30
C THR A 32 1.81 -11.85 6.17
N LEU A 33 1.47 -10.59 5.98
CA LEU A 33 2.13 -9.69 5.03
C LEU A 33 3.35 -9.01 5.70
N PRO A 34 4.25 -8.41 4.91
CA PRO A 34 5.35 -7.61 5.46
C PRO A 34 4.83 -6.52 6.41
N ALA A 35 5.54 -6.30 7.52
CA ALA A 35 5.10 -5.41 8.60
C ALA A 35 4.98 -3.94 8.20
N ASP A 36 5.70 -3.53 7.16
CA ASP A 36 5.66 -2.18 6.59
C ASP A 36 4.46 -1.96 5.64
N THR A 37 3.62 -2.98 5.41
CA THR A 37 2.44 -2.88 4.55
C THR A 37 1.34 -2.07 5.23
N ILE A 38 0.86 -1.02 4.56
CA ILE A 38 -0.28 -0.21 5.00
C ILE A 38 -1.58 -0.82 4.51
N ASP A 39 -1.66 -1.12 3.21
CA ASP A 39 -2.83 -1.71 2.57
C ASP A 39 -2.45 -2.43 1.28
N LEU A 40 -3.39 -3.24 0.76
CA LEU A 40 -3.32 -3.81 -0.58
C LEU A 40 -4.17 -2.99 -1.54
N LEU A 41 -3.62 -2.68 -2.71
CA LEU A 41 -4.31 -1.96 -3.78
C LEU A 41 -5.03 -2.93 -4.71
N GLU A 42 -4.27 -3.90 -5.24
CA GLU A 42 -4.77 -4.92 -6.15
C GLU A 42 -4.26 -6.29 -5.72
N GLN A 43 -5.05 -7.32 -5.97
CA GLN A 43 -4.71 -8.70 -5.61
C GLN A 43 -5.24 -9.69 -6.64
N GLN A 44 -4.44 -10.71 -6.87
CA GLN A 44 -4.72 -11.78 -7.86
C GLN A 44 -4.24 -13.12 -7.33
N ILE A 45 -4.82 -14.19 -7.82
CA ILE A 45 -4.29 -15.55 -7.68
C ILE A 45 -3.64 -15.96 -9.00
N ARG A 46 -2.35 -16.22 -8.94
CA ARG A 46 -1.58 -16.78 -10.06
C ARG A 46 -1.57 -18.29 -9.96
N THR A 47 -1.92 -18.94 -11.08
CA THR A 47 -1.80 -20.40 -11.26
C THR A 47 -0.74 -20.68 -12.33
N GLY A 48 -0.10 -21.84 -12.27
CA GLY A 48 0.93 -22.23 -13.24
C GLY A 48 2.13 -21.29 -13.27
N SER A 49 2.52 -20.74 -12.10
CA SER A 49 3.59 -19.77 -11.99
C SER A 49 4.90 -20.25 -12.63
N GLY A 50 5.50 -19.37 -13.44
CA GLY A 50 6.75 -19.66 -14.15
C GLY A 50 6.61 -20.46 -15.46
N ASN A 51 5.40 -20.88 -15.83
CA ASN A 51 5.17 -21.59 -17.08
C ASN A 51 4.37 -20.71 -18.05
N VAL A 52 5.01 -20.27 -19.13
CA VAL A 52 4.44 -19.37 -20.14
C VAL A 52 3.13 -19.92 -20.75
N ALA A 53 2.99 -21.24 -20.85
CA ALA A 53 1.81 -21.86 -21.47
C ALA A 53 0.60 -21.98 -20.53
N THR A 54 0.83 -22.00 -19.20
CA THR A 54 -0.20 -22.30 -18.21
C THR A 54 -0.41 -21.21 -17.16
N GLN A 55 0.49 -20.22 -17.10
CA GLN A 55 0.35 -19.12 -16.15
C GLN A 55 -0.90 -18.32 -16.44
N SER A 56 -1.72 -18.15 -15.41
CA SER A 56 -2.94 -17.33 -15.47
C SER A 56 -3.12 -16.56 -14.18
N ASP A 57 -3.39 -15.26 -14.29
CA ASP A 57 -3.65 -14.35 -13.18
C ASP A 57 -5.15 -14.06 -13.12
N LEU A 58 -5.75 -14.38 -11.99
CA LEU A 58 -7.18 -14.22 -11.76
C LEU A 58 -7.40 -13.24 -10.60
N THR A 59 -8.02 -12.11 -10.90
CA THR A 59 -8.38 -11.13 -9.89
C THR A 59 -9.34 -11.74 -8.87
N ILE A 60 -9.07 -11.51 -7.58
CA ILE A 60 -9.92 -11.94 -6.48
C ILE A 60 -10.56 -10.75 -5.79
N SER A 61 -11.73 -10.97 -5.20
CA SER A 61 -12.49 -9.90 -4.56
C SER A 61 -12.05 -9.67 -3.12
N ARG A 62 -11.81 -8.40 -2.77
CA ARG A 62 -11.65 -8.01 -1.38
C ARG A 62 -13.01 -7.98 -0.70
N ILE A 63 -13.13 -8.58 0.49
CA ILE A 63 -14.36 -8.61 1.27
C ILE A 63 -14.18 -7.94 2.61
N SER A 64 -15.31 -7.47 3.18
CA SER A 64 -15.35 -6.85 4.50
C SER A 64 -15.34 -7.90 5.61
N VAL A 65 -15.04 -7.47 6.85
CA VAL A 65 -15.11 -8.34 8.03
C VAL A 65 -16.51 -8.96 8.21
N SER A 66 -17.57 -8.20 7.95
CA SER A 66 -18.95 -8.71 8.07
C SER A 66 -19.24 -9.80 7.03
N THR A 67 -18.79 -9.60 5.81
CA THR A 67 -18.93 -10.61 4.73
C THR A 67 -18.11 -11.85 5.07
N TYR A 68 -16.87 -11.69 5.53
CA TYR A 68 -16.04 -12.83 5.94
C TYR A 68 -16.65 -13.58 7.14
N ALA A 69 -17.20 -12.83 8.12
CA ALA A 69 -17.87 -13.43 9.29
C ALA A 69 -19.11 -14.25 8.91
N SER A 70 -19.85 -13.83 7.90
CA SER A 70 -21.08 -14.50 7.43
C SER A 70 -20.83 -15.79 6.64
N ILE A 71 -19.58 -16.11 6.28
CA ILE A 71 -19.25 -17.35 5.57
C ILE A 71 -19.52 -18.54 6.50
N PRO A 72 -20.46 -19.44 6.16
CA PRO A 72 -20.88 -20.53 7.05
C PRO A 72 -19.77 -21.56 7.28
N ASN A 73 -19.02 -21.90 6.24
CA ASN A 73 -17.88 -22.83 6.33
C ASN A 73 -16.61 -22.17 5.80
N LYS A 74 -15.75 -21.74 6.71
CA LYS A 74 -14.46 -21.11 6.39
C LYS A 74 -13.38 -22.10 5.98
N LEU A 75 -13.62 -23.41 6.19
CA LEU A 75 -12.68 -24.48 5.86
C LEU A 75 -12.95 -25.10 4.46
N THR A 76 -13.92 -24.59 3.73
CA THR A 76 -14.16 -25.06 2.36
C THR A 76 -12.90 -24.89 1.51
N GLN A 77 -12.41 -25.97 0.94
CA GLN A 77 -11.24 -25.97 0.09
C GLN A 77 -11.59 -25.70 -1.37
N GLY A 78 -10.70 -25.06 -2.07
CA GLY A 78 -10.81 -24.73 -3.48
C GLY A 78 -9.88 -23.61 -3.89
N ARG A 79 -9.95 -23.16 -5.15
CA ARG A 79 -9.20 -22.00 -5.59
C ARG A 79 -9.72 -20.75 -4.86
N PRO A 80 -8.84 -19.96 -4.23
CA PRO A 80 -9.22 -18.70 -3.59
C PRO A 80 -9.84 -17.72 -4.58
N ILE A 81 -10.98 -17.13 -4.21
CA ILE A 81 -11.71 -16.11 -5.00
C ILE A 81 -11.96 -14.84 -4.21
N GLN A 82 -11.79 -14.89 -2.90
CA GLN A 82 -12.01 -13.76 -2.00
C GLN A 82 -10.84 -13.64 -1.01
N VAL A 83 -10.58 -12.43 -0.59
CA VAL A 83 -9.59 -12.13 0.45
C VAL A 83 -10.15 -11.13 1.45
N TYR A 84 -9.99 -11.42 2.71
CA TYR A 84 -10.22 -10.49 3.82
C TYR A 84 -8.87 -10.01 4.35
N ILE A 85 -8.69 -8.70 4.49
CA ILE A 85 -7.46 -8.09 4.97
C ILE A 85 -7.68 -7.61 6.39
N GLU A 86 -6.90 -8.16 7.32
CA GLU A 86 -6.90 -7.80 8.72
C GLU A 86 -5.74 -6.85 9.00
N ARG A 87 -6.07 -5.58 9.29
CA ARG A 87 -5.07 -4.55 9.56
C ARG A 87 -4.69 -4.59 11.03
N LEU A 88 -3.64 -5.32 11.36
CA LEU A 88 -3.10 -5.39 12.70
C LEU A 88 -1.98 -4.37 12.90
N ARG A 89 -1.69 -4.06 14.17
CA ARG A 89 -0.66 -3.08 14.55
C ARG A 89 0.75 -3.49 14.08
N ASP A 90 1.10 -4.75 14.25
CA ASP A 90 2.48 -5.22 14.05
C ASP A 90 2.73 -5.65 12.60
N ALA A 91 1.81 -6.41 12.01
CA ALA A 91 1.82 -6.78 10.60
C ALA A 91 0.40 -7.11 10.15
N PRO A 92 -0.06 -6.65 8.99
CA PRO A 92 -1.35 -7.03 8.48
C PRO A 92 -1.37 -8.50 8.07
N LYS A 93 -2.53 -9.12 8.19
CA LYS A 93 -2.77 -10.49 7.75
C LYS A 93 -3.81 -10.53 6.65
N ILE A 94 -3.76 -11.55 5.84
CA ILE A 94 -4.81 -11.87 4.88
C ILE A 94 -5.44 -13.22 5.22
N ASN A 95 -6.73 -13.30 5.02
CA ASN A 95 -7.49 -14.54 5.07
C ASN A 95 -8.10 -14.77 3.69
N VAL A 96 -7.68 -15.84 3.02
CA VAL A 96 -8.19 -16.20 1.70
C VAL A 96 -9.34 -17.21 1.83
N TRP A 97 -10.32 -17.09 0.95
CA TRP A 97 -11.46 -18.02 0.90
C TRP A 97 -11.89 -18.25 -0.55
N PRO A 98 -12.18 -19.52 -0.96
CA PRO A 98 -11.93 -20.78 -0.25
C PRO A 98 -10.47 -20.97 0.17
N VAL A 99 -10.24 -21.89 1.11
CA VAL A 99 -8.89 -22.30 1.52
C VAL A 99 -8.22 -23.03 0.35
N PRO A 100 -6.95 -22.78 0.05
CA PRO A 100 -6.25 -23.45 -1.04
C PRO A 100 -6.38 -24.99 -0.98
N ASP A 101 -6.72 -25.62 -2.09
CA ASP A 101 -6.84 -27.06 -2.26
C ASP A 101 -5.57 -27.71 -2.82
N ASN A 102 -4.55 -26.90 -3.11
CA ASN A 102 -3.24 -27.34 -3.57
C ASN A 102 -2.17 -26.26 -3.30
N ASN A 103 -0.91 -26.57 -3.59
CA ASN A 103 0.24 -25.68 -3.35
C ASN A 103 0.68 -24.89 -4.59
N ASP A 104 -0.09 -24.92 -5.69
CA ASP A 104 0.30 -24.28 -6.95
C ASP A 104 -0.15 -22.83 -7.05
N TYR A 105 -0.90 -22.36 -6.07
CA TYR A 105 -1.40 -21.00 -6.06
C TYR A 105 -0.37 -20.03 -5.48
N VAL A 106 -0.20 -18.89 -6.18
CA VAL A 106 0.59 -17.77 -5.68
C VAL A 106 -0.33 -16.56 -5.56
N PHE A 107 -0.42 -16.01 -4.37
CA PHE A 107 -1.07 -14.74 -4.14
C PHE A 107 -0.15 -13.64 -4.63
N TYR A 108 -0.57 -12.92 -5.65
CA TYR A 108 0.13 -11.83 -6.31
C TYR A 108 -0.58 -10.54 -5.97
N TYR A 109 0.16 -9.53 -5.46
CA TYR A 109 -0.47 -8.33 -4.97
C TYR A 109 0.39 -7.09 -5.17
N TRP A 110 -0.27 -5.94 -5.26
CA TRP A 110 0.37 -4.63 -5.13
C TRP A 110 -0.02 -4.06 -3.78
N ARG A 111 1.00 -3.71 -3.01
CA ARG A 111 0.84 -3.17 -1.67
C ARG A 111 1.30 -1.73 -1.60
N MET A 112 0.66 -0.96 -0.75
CA MET A 112 1.16 0.31 -0.28
C MET A 112 1.99 0.05 0.98
N ARG A 113 3.28 0.41 0.94
CA ARG A 113 4.17 0.29 2.10
C ARG A 113 4.38 1.63 2.79
N ARG A 114 4.82 1.58 4.01
CA ARG A 114 5.26 2.75 4.75
C ARG A 114 6.57 3.30 4.14
N ILE A 115 6.69 4.64 4.07
CA ILE A 115 7.97 5.28 3.81
C ILE A 115 8.94 4.89 4.92
N GLU A 116 10.13 4.43 4.57
CA GLU A 116 11.13 4.01 5.54
C GLU A 116 11.54 5.18 6.44
N ASP A 117 11.78 4.87 7.71
CA ASP A 117 12.27 5.83 8.66
C ASP A 117 13.67 6.30 8.30
N ALA A 118 13.94 7.59 8.47
CA ALA A 118 15.30 8.10 8.39
C ALA A 118 16.14 7.41 9.48
N GLY A 119 17.05 6.56 9.05
CA GLY A 119 17.89 5.78 9.96
C GLY A 119 18.97 6.62 10.68
N ALA A 120 20.07 5.99 11.04
CA ALA A 120 21.13 6.55 11.85
C ALA A 120 22.07 7.56 11.12
N GLY A 121 21.60 8.23 10.08
CA GLY A 121 22.33 9.28 9.35
C GLY A 121 23.30 8.80 8.26
N ILE A 122 23.51 7.49 8.14
CA ILE A 122 24.32 6.86 7.08
C ILE A 122 23.45 6.18 6.00
N GLN A 123 22.15 6.13 6.21
CA GLN A 123 21.19 5.52 5.29
C GLN A 123 20.68 6.57 4.32
N THR A 124 20.43 6.13 3.08
CA THR A 124 19.76 6.95 2.06
C THR A 124 18.29 7.09 2.46
N SER A 125 17.76 8.30 2.37
CA SER A 125 16.34 8.55 2.60
C SER A 125 15.49 7.85 1.55
N ASP A 126 14.46 7.11 1.98
CA ASP A 126 13.44 6.53 1.10
C ASP A 126 12.49 7.61 0.59
N MET A 127 13.01 8.45 -0.29
CA MET A 127 12.27 9.61 -0.78
C MET A 127 12.65 9.94 -2.22
N ASN A 128 11.65 10.23 -3.04
CA ASN A 128 11.87 10.72 -4.38
C ASN A 128 12.55 12.10 -4.33
N PHE A 129 13.55 12.34 -5.20
CA PHE A 129 14.30 13.60 -5.27
C PHE A 129 13.42 14.85 -5.40
N ARG A 130 12.25 14.74 -6.00
CA ARG A 130 11.28 15.85 -6.17
C ARG A 130 10.73 16.37 -4.84
N PHE A 131 10.78 15.55 -3.80
CA PHE A 131 10.32 15.92 -2.46
C PHE A 131 11.41 16.56 -1.60
N PHE A 132 12.67 16.63 -2.05
CA PHE A 132 13.74 17.27 -1.27
C PHE A 132 13.47 18.74 -0.94
N PRO A 133 12.98 19.60 -1.87
CA PRO A 133 12.63 20.97 -1.49
C PRO A 133 11.56 21.04 -0.41
N CYS A 134 10.54 20.18 -0.52
CA CYS A 134 9.48 20.06 0.49
C CYS A 134 10.04 19.55 1.83
N LEU A 135 10.96 18.58 1.80
CA LEU A 135 11.65 18.08 3.00
C LEU A 135 12.40 19.21 3.73
N VAL A 136 13.18 19.99 2.99
CA VAL A 136 13.96 21.10 3.57
C VAL A 136 13.06 22.16 4.18
N ALA A 137 12.01 22.57 3.46
CA ALA A 137 11.04 23.54 3.95
C ALA A 137 10.28 23.04 5.18
N GLY A 138 9.85 21.78 5.15
CA GLY A 138 9.17 21.14 6.27
C GLY A 138 10.06 20.99 7.50
N LEU A 139 11.32 20.57 7.33
CA LEU A 139 12.27 20.50 8.43
C LEU A 139 12.51 21.86 9.05
N ALA A 140 12.69 22.92 8.23
CA ALA A 140 12.85 24.29 8.73
C ALA A 140 11.64 24.73 9.57
N TYR A 141 10.42 24.44 9.09
CA TYR A 141 9.17 24.72 9.82
C TYR A 141 9.11 23.95 11.16
N TYR A 142 9.32 22.62 11.14
CA TYR A 142 9.23 21.80 12.35
C TYR A 142 10.32 22.16 13.40
N ILE A 143 11.52 22.52 12.96
CA ILE A 143 12.60 22.97 13.84
C ILE A 143 12.26 24.34 14.44
N ALA A 144 11.77 25.28 13.62
CA ALA A 144 11.40 26.62 14.08
C ALA A 144 10.34 26.59 15.18
N MET A 145 9.40 25.67 15.13
CA MET A 145 8.39 25.48 16.20
C MET A 145 9.00 25.04 17.55
N LYS A 146 10.23 24.53 17.58
CA LYS A 146 10.92 24.09 18.80
C LYS A 146 11.83 25.16 19.40
N ILE A 147 12.07 26.24 18.68
CA ILE A 147 13.02 27.28 19.04
C ILE A 147 12.25 28.59 19.30
N PRO A 148 12.16 29.06 20.56
CA PRO A 148 11.35 30.23 20.89
C PRO A 148 11.72 31.50 20.11
N GLU A 149 13.02 31.71 19.82
CA GLU A 149 13.54 32.87 19.07
C GLU A 149 13.07 32.89 17.60
N LEU A 150 12.64 31.74 17.05
CA LEU A 150 12.18 31.62 15.67
C LEU A 150 10.67 31.68 15.52
N MET A 151 9.91 31.83 16.61
CA MET A 151 8.44 31.80 16.58
C MET A 151 7.85 32.83 15.63
N ALA A 152 8.46 34.01 15.49
CA ALA A 152 8.02 35.03 14.55
C ALA A 152 8.11 34.61 13.06
N ARG A 153 8.96 33.63 12.74
CA ARG A 153 9.15 33.11 11.39
C ARG A 153 8.24 31.91 11.07
N VAL A 154 7.64 31.30 12.06
CA VAL A 154 6.84 30.08 11.89
C VAL A 154 5.73 30.21 10.85
N PRO A 155 4.94 31.30 10.79
CA PRO A 155 3.89 31.46 9.78
C PRO A 155 4.45 31.45 8.36
N MET A 156 5.52 32.19 8.09
CA MET A 156 6.18 32.26 6.79
C MET A 156 6.77 30.90 6.38
N LEU A 157 7.41 30.19 7.31
CA LEU A 157 7.99 28.87 7.05
C LEU A 157 6.92 27.83 6.78
N LYS A 158 5.76 27.95 7.45
CA LYS A 158 4.61 27.09 7.17
C LYS A 158 4.07 27.31 5.76
N GLU A 159 3.90 28.56 5.35
CA GLU A 159 3.43 28.90 4.00
C GLU A 159 4.39 28.36 2.93
N ALA A 160 5.69 28.58 3.09
CA ALA A 160 6.71 28.03 2.20
C ALA A 160 6.69 26.48 2.15
N TYR A 161 6.49 25.81 3.29
CA TYR A 161 6.33 24.36 3.34
C TYR A 161 5.08 23.89 2.58
N GLU A 162 3.93 24.51 2.80
CA GLU A 162 2.68 24.14 2.11
C GLU A 162 2.79 24.37 0.61
N GLU A 163 3.42 25.46 0.15
CA GLU A 163 3.68 25.72 -1.27
C GLU A 163 4.52 24.61 -1.89
N GLN A 164 5.66 24.26 -1.26
CA GLN A 164 6.53 23.17 -1.74
C GLN A 164 5.83 21.80 -1.71
N PHE A 165 5.01 21.56 -0.70
CA PHE A 165 4.20 20.35 -0.62
C PHE A 165 3.18 20.26 -1.77
N MET A 166 2.46 21.34 -2.07
CA MET A 166 1.48 21.39 -3.17
C MET A 166 2.13 21.15 -4.53
N LEU A 167 3.33 21.71 -4.75
CA LEU A 167 4.09 21.48 -5.98
C LEU A 167 4.51 20.00 -6.10
N ALA A 168 5.04 19.42 -5.05
CA ALA A 168 5.47 18.02 -5.02
C ALA A 168 4.28 17.06 -5.18
N ALA A 169 3.18 17.30 -4.46
CA ALA A 169 1.96 16.50 -4.52
C ALA A 169 1.29 16.59 -5.91
N GLY A 170 1.42 17.71 -6.59
CA GLY A 170 0.93 17.88 -7.97
C GLY A 170 1.57 16.92 -8.96
N GLU A 171 2.81 16.49 -8.71
CA GLU A 171 3.55 15.53 -9.52
C GLU A 171 3.38 14.07 -9.06
N ASP A 172 2.92 13.85 -7.82
CA ASP A 172 2.66 12.51 -7.26
C ASP A 172 1.28 11.98 -7.71
N ARG A 173 1.11 11.87 -9.03
CA ARG A 173 -0.13 11.39 -9.66
C ARG A 173 0.17 10.32 -10.67
N GLU A 174 -0.71 9.33 -10.73
CA GLU A 174 -0.72 8.40 -11.83
C GLU A 174 -1.11 9.15 -13.13
N LYS A 175 -0.25 9.06 -14.15
CA LYS A 175 -0.45 9.72 -15.45
C LYS A 175 -1.05 8.77 -16.50
N ALA A 176 -1.59 7.62 -16.05
CA ALA A 176 -2.25 6.69 -16.95
C ALA A 176 -3.63 7.23 -17.39
N SER A 177 -3.98 7.03 -18.66
CA SER A 177 -5.31 7.37 -19.16
C SER A 177 -6.35 6.38 -18.64
N LEU A 178 -7.36 6.86 -17.94
CA LEU A 178 -8.53 6.05 -17.58
C LEU A 178 -9.39 5.79 -18.81
N ARG A 179 -9.42 4.53 -19.26
CA ARG A 179 -10.35 4.10 -20.30
C ARG A 179 -11.58 3.44 -19.63
N LEU A 180 -12.67 4.19 -19.52
CA LEU A 180 -13.96 3.65 -19.11
C LEU A 180 -14.63 2.96 -20.30
N VAL A 181 -14.71 1.63 -20.27
CA VAL A 181 -15.48 0.86 -21.25
C VAL A 181 -16.82 0.48 -20.60
N PRO A 182 -17.95 1.02 -21.07
CA PRO A 182 -19.26 0.61 -20.56
C PRO A 182 -19.46 -0.90 -20.82
N ARG A 183 -19.75 -1.67 -19.77
CA ARG A 183 -20.11 -3.06 -19.89
C ARG A 183 -21.56 -3.11 -20.38
N ALA A 184 -21.78 -3.34 -21.69
CA ALA A 184 -23.10 -3.60 -22.19
C ALA A 184 -23.58 -4.95 -21.66
N THR A 185 -24.48 -4.94 -20.68
CA THR A 185 -25.26 -6.12 -20.31
C THR A 185 -26.25 -6.36 -21.44
N ARG A 186 -26.02 -7.40 -22.26
CA ARG A 186 -27.07 -7.93 -23.12
C ARG A 186 -28.15 -8.54 -22.21
N VAL A 187 -29.34 -7.98 -22.26
CA VAL A 187 -30.58 -8.55 -21.72
C VAL A 187 -30.99 -9.70 -22.64
#